data_42b1250a1798bce161ad6f9659988fc2
#
_entry.id   42b1250a1798bce161ad6f9659988fc2
#
_cell.length_a   1.000
_cell.length_b   1.000
_cell.length_c   1.000
_cell.angle_alpha   90.00
_cell.angle_beta   90.00
_cell.angle_gamma   90.00
#
_symmetry.space_group_name_H-M   'P 1'
#
loop_
_entity.id
_entity.type
_entity.pdbx_description
1 polymer ?
#
loop_
_entity_poly.entity_id
_entity_poly.type
_entity_poly.pdbx_seq_one_letter_code
_entity_poly.pdbx_strand_id
1 'polypeptide(L)'
;VDNTRFPSKNPLFSPRVGFNWDVKGDKTLQLRGGSGLFTGRFPFVWIGNQMGNPFTSFYNVTDRDFRWPQIWRSNLGLDVRIPFGTVFSTDVAYSKDVKGMMVRNYKLGTPTGTLNSGTGDRRNIYLDTDKGPDNAYVFTNTSVGYQLNISFQAQQYFQNGLYLMAGYNFLIAKDASSISAEISSDAF
;
A
#
# COMPACT_ATOMS: atom_id res chain seq x y z
N VAL A 1 4.22 29.83 -0.54
CA VAL A 1 3.64 28.48 -0.72
C VAL A 1 2.53 28.59 -1.75
N ASP A 2 2.58 27.82 -2.82
CA ASP A 2 1.59 27.84 -3.89
C ASP A 2 0.59 26.68 -3.66
N ASN A 3 -0.62 26.99 -3.22
CA ASN A 3 -1.69 26.03 -2.99
C ASN A 3 -2.62 25.82 -4.19
N THR A 4 -2.32 26.46 -5.33
CA THR A 4 -3.14 26.35 -6.53
C THR A 4 -2.83 25.11 -7.36
N ARG A 5 -1.76 24.38 -7.01
CA ARG A 5 -1.34 23.18 -7.71
C ARG A 5 -2.09 21.95 -7.19
N PHE A 6 -2.68 21.25 -8.13
CA PHE A 6 -3.37 19.99 -7.90
C PHE A 6 -2.64 18.84 -8.62
N PRO A 7 -2.93 17.58 -8.27
CA PRO A 7 -2.37 16.44 -8.96
C PRO A 7 -2.57 16.52 -10.47
N SER A 8 -1.59 16.04 -11.22
CA SER A 8 -1.60 16.06 -12.68
C SER A 8 -2.86 15.41 -13.25
N LYS A 9 -3.46 16.03 -14.27
CA LYS A 9 -4.60 15.51 -15.04
C LYS A 9 -4.18 14.57 -16.18
N ASN A 10 -2.87 14.33 -16.35
CA ASN A 10 -2.37 13.49 -17.43
C ASN A 10 -2.87 12.05 -17.26
N PRO A 11 -3.23 11.37 -18.36
CA PRO A 11 -3.60 9.97 -18.34
C PRO A 11 -2.49 9.12 -17.71
N LEU A 12 -2.89 8.13 -16.90
CA LEU A 12 -1.98 7.20 -16.28
C LEU A 12 -2.09 5.84 -16.98
N PHE A 13 -0.95 5.32 -17.39
CA PHE A 13 -0.87 4.01 -18.00
C PHE A 13 -0.81 2.94 -16.90
N SER A 14 -1.70 1.94 -16.98
CA SER A 14 -1.84 0.86 -16.00
C SER A 14 -1.91 -0.50 -16.70
N PRO A 15 -0.79 -0.97 -17.29
CA PRO A 15 -0.75 -2.23 -18.02
C PRO A 15 -0.91 -3.41 -17.07
N ARG A 16 -1.58 -4.46 -17.56
CA ARG A 16 -1.82 -5.69 -16.82
C ARG A 16 -1.72 -6.88 -17.75
N VAL A 17 -1.14 -7.96 -17.24
CA VAL A 17 -1.07 -9.26 -17.91
C VAL A 17 -1.38 -10.35 -16.90
N GLY A 18 -2.05 -11.38 -17.34
CA GLY A 18 -2.36 -12.55 -16.50
C GLY A 18 -2.48 -13.81 -17.35
N PHE A 19 -2.31 -14.94 -16.71
CA PHE A 19 -2.44 -16.24 -17.32
C PHE A 19 -3.08 -17.24 -16.33
N ASN A 20 -3.71 -18.25 -16.90
CA ASN A 20 -4.18 -19.44 -16.20
C ASN A 20 -3.89 -20.63 -17.11
N TRP A 21 -3.06 -21.54 -16.63
CA TRP A 21 -2.55 -22.66 -17.40
C TRP A 21 -2.86 -24.00 -16.70
N ASP A 22 -3.63 -24.82 -17.36
CA ASP A 22 -3.79 -26.23 -17.02
C ASP A 22 -2.60 -27.01 -17.56
N VAL A 23 -1.62 -27.28 -16.70
CA VAL A 23 -0.30 -27.82 -17.11
C VAL A 23 -0.42 -29.21 -17.72
N LYS A 24 -1.37 -30.01 -17.26
CA LYS A 24 -1.59 -31.41 -17.71
C LYS A 24 -2.81 -31.57 -18.64
N GLY A 25 -3.67 -30.56 -18.74
CA GLY A 25 -4.92 -30.62 -19.48
C GLY A 25 -6.04 -31.40 -18.79
N ASP A 26 -5.84 -31.85 -17.58
CA ASP A 26 -6.79 -32.66 -16.81
C ASP A 26 -7.29 -31.97 -15.52
N LYS A 27 -6.91 -30.69 -15.34
CA LYS A 27 -7.23 -29.85 -14.18
C LYS A 27 -6.65 -30.36 -12.84
N THR A 28 -5.69 -31.28 -12.89
CA THR A 28 -5.01 -31.77 -11.70
C THR A 28 -3.87 -30.85 -11.25
N LEU A 29 -3.31 -30.09 -12.19
CA LEU A 29 -2.24 -29.13 -11.93
C LEU A 29 -2.51 -27.82 -12.68
N GLN A 30 -2.89 -26.79 -11.95
CA GLN A 30 -3.15 -25.48 -12.53
C GLN A 30 -2.15 -24.45 -12.01
N LEU A 31 -1.53 -23.72 -12.92
CA LEU A 31 -0.66 -22.57 -12.64
C LEU A 31 -1.38 -21.31 -13.12
N ARG A 32 -1.50 -20.34 -12.21
CA ARG A 32 -2.12 -19.05 -12.51
C ARG A 32 -1.23 -17.91 -12.04
N GLY A 33 -1.29 -16.80 -12.71
CA GLY A 33 -0.51 -15.66 -12.30
C GLY A 33 -0.84 -14.41 -13.07
N GLY A 34 -0.32 -13.30 -12.57
CA GLY A 34 -0.48 -12.02 -13.21
C GLY A 34 0.46 -10.99 -12.66
N SER A 35 0.63 -9.95 -13.42
CA SER A 35 1.44 -8.80 -13.04
C SER A 35 0.85 -7.54 -13.65
N GLY A 36 0.94 -6.42 -12.95
CA GLY A 36 0.43 -5.19 -13.49
C GLY A 36 0.68 -3.97 -12.61
N LEU A 37 0.53 -2.83 -13.24
CA LEU A 37 0.56 -1.53 -12.59
C LEU A 37 -0.88 -1.07 -12.33
N PHE A 38 -1.16 -0.72 -11.09
CA PHE A 38 -2.48 -0.28 -10.65
C PHE A 38 -2.41 1.16 -10.16
N THR A 39 -3.31 1.99 -10.66
CA THR A 39 -3.46 3.35 -10.20
C THR A 39 -4.56 3.43 -9.15
N GLY A 40 -4.23 4.01 -8.02
CA GLY A 40 -5.14 4.24 -6.91
C GLY A 40 -5.66 5.67 -6.84
N ARG A 41 -6.50 5.91 -5.85
CA ARG A 41 -6.96 7.24 -5.46
C ARG A 41 -6.29 7.63 -4.14
N PHE A 42 -6.24 8.91 -3.86
CA PHE A 42 -5.94 9.39 -2.53
C PHE A 42 -7.16 10.11 -1.92
N PRO A 43 -7.19 10.33 -0.61
CA PRO A 43 -8.35 10.94 0.03
C PRO A 43 -8.66 12.32 -0.53
N PHE A 44 -9.83 12.48 -1.16
CA PHE A 44 -10.24 13.76 -1.73
C PHE A 44 -10.44 14.86 -0.68
N VAL A 45 -10.71 14.48 0.56
CA VAL A 45 -10.81 15.42 1.68
C VAL A 45 -9.50 16.21 1.87
N TRP A 46 -8.35 15.63 1.56
CA TRP A 46 -7.08 16.33 1.68
C TRP A 46 -6.89 17.39 0.59
N ILE A 47 -7.43 17.16 -0.62
CA ILE A 47 -7.51 18.21 -1.65
C ILE A 47 -8.49 19.31 -1.20
N GLY A 48 -9.61 18.91 -0.59
CA GLY A 48 -10.56 19.85 0.00
C GLY A 48 -9.91 20.72 1.08
N ASN A 49 -9.07 20.12 1.93
CA ASN A 49 -8.31 20.86 2.93
C ASN A 49 -7.30 21.83 2.30
N GLN A 50 -6.68 21.45 1.18
CA GLN A 50 -5.80 22.39 0.42
C GLN A 50 -6.58 23.58 -0.12
N MET A 51 -7.80 23.39 -0.60
CA MET A 51 -8.66 24.49 -1.04
C MET A 51 -9.09 25.39 0.13
N GLY A 52 -9.23 24.80 1.32
CA GLY A 52 -9.61 25.48 2.55
C GLY A 52 -8.45 26.15 3.31
N ASN A 53 -7.22 26.14 2.79
CA ASN A 53 -6.04 26.68 3.47
C ASN A 53 -6.22 28.05 4.15
N PRO A 54 -6.95 29.03 3.58
CA PRO A 54 -7.15 30.33 4.23
C PRO A 54 -7.94 30.27 5.53
N PHE A 55 -8.64 29.17 5.80
CA PHE A 55 -9.54 29.00 6.93
C PHE A 55 -9.03 27.97 7.95
N THR A 56 -7.84 27.43 7.75
CA THR A 56 -7.23 26.41 8.61
C THR A 56 -5.96 26.92 9.28
N SER A 57 -5.62 26.36 10.42
CA SER A 57 -4.37 26.67 11.15
C SER A 57 -3.13 25.97 10.57
N PHE A 58 -3.27 25.25 9.48
CA PHE A 58 -2.18 24.56 8.79
C PHE A 58 -2.38 24.63 7.27
N TYR A 59 -1.28 24.53 6.53
CA TYR A 59 -1.29 24.58 5.07
C TYR A 59 -1.12 23.19 4.48
N ASN A 60 -2.03 22.84 3.55
CA ASN A 60 -1.90 21.67 2.70
C ASN A 60 -1.49 22.11 1.30
N VAL A 61 -0.47 21.46 0.76
CA VAL A 61 0.00 21.74 -0.60
C VAL A 61 0.39 20.44 -1.29
N THR A 62 0.26 20.42 -2.59
CA THR A 62 0.72 19.30 -3.43
C THR A 62 2.10 19.60 -3.98
N ASP A 63 3.03 18.67 -3.84
CA ASP A 63 4.37 18.76 -4.42
C ASP A 63 4.24 18.93 -5.95
N ARG A 64 5.19 19.67 -6.51
CA ARG A 64 5.25 19.92 -7.96
C ARG A 64 5.32 18.63 -8.77
N ASP A 65 6.02 17.64 -8.26
CA ASP A 65 6.25 16.36 -8.93
C ASP A 65 5.31 15.24 -8.46
N PHE A 66 4.30 15.59 -7.66
CA PHE A 66 3.32 14.64 -7.17
C PHE A 66 2.58 13.95 -8.33
N ARG A 67 2.50 12.64 -8.24
CA ARG A 67 1.73 11.78 -9.16
C ARG A 67 0.69 10.99 -8.40
N TRP A 68 -0.40 10.64 -9.06
CA TRP A 68 -1.40 9.75 -8.49
C TRP A 68 -0.76 8.44 -8.02
N PRO A 69 -1.21 7.87 -6.89
CA PRO A 69 -0.64 6.65 -6.35
C PRO A 69 -0.67 5.51 -7.36
N GLN A 70 0.46 4.84 -7.50
CA GLN A 70 0.60 3.67 -8.35
C GLN A 70 1.31 2.55 -7.58
N ILE A 71 0.77 1.34 -7.73
CA ILE A 71 1.27 0.13 -7.10
C ILE A 71 1.52 -0.92 -8.18
N TRP A 72 2.70 -1.50 -8.18
CA TRP A 72 2.97 -2.71 -8.95
C TRP A 72 2.53 -3.92 -8.15
N ARG A 73 1.74 -4.81 -8.77
CA ARG A 73 1.32 -6.08 -8.17
C ARG A 73 1.66 -7.23 -9.08
N SER A 74 2.22 -8.30 -8.47
CA SER A 74 2.43 -9.59 -9.12
C SER A 74 1.91 -10.69 -8.23
N ASN A 75 1.30 -11.70 -8.83
CA ASN A 75 0.87 -12.88 -8.11
C ASN A 75 1.16 -14.14 -8.92
N LEU A 76 1.41 -15.23 -8.20
CA LEU A 76 1.59 -16.56 -8.73
C LEU A 76 0.83 -17.54 -7.83
N GLY A 77 -0.02 -18.35 -8.42
CA GLY A 77 -0.80 -19.38 -7.72
C GLY A 77 -0.61 -20.74 -8.36
N LEU A 78 -0.57 -21.75 -7.52
CA LEU A 78 -0.48 -23.15 -7.90
C LEU A 78 -1.60 -23.92 -7.21
N ASP A 79 -2.43 -24.62 -7.99
CA ASP A 79 -3.44 -25.53 -7.48
C ASP A 79 -3.09 -26.96 -7.91
N VAL A 80 -3.02 -27.84 -6.94
CA VAL A 80 -2.71 -29.27 -7.15
C VAL A 80 -3.86 -30.10 -6.61
N ARG A 81 -4.50 -30.86 -7.50
CA ARG A 81 -5.53 -31.83 -7.13
C ARG A 81 -4.92 -33.21 -7.13
N ILE A 82 -4.98 -33.87 -5.99
CA ILE A 82 -4.52 -35.25 -5.84
C ILE A 82 -5.71 -36.20 -5.78
N PRO A 83 -5.50 -37.53 -6.00
CA PRO A 83 -6.55 -38.52 -5.83
C PRO A 83 -7.25 -38.41 -4.46
N PHE A 84 -8.47 -38.90 -4.36
CA PHE A 84 -9.32 -38.86 -3.16
C PHE A 84 -9.95 -37.51 -2.82
N GLY A 85 -9.92 -36.54 -3.75
CA GLY A 85 -10.64 -35.26 -3.59
C GLY A 85 -9.91 -34.18 -2.79
N THR A 86 -8.62 -34.37 -2.53
CA THR A 86 -7.80 -33.34 -1.88
C THR A 86 -7.31 -32.32 -2.90
N VAL A 87 -7.40 -31.04 -2.54
CA VAL A 87 -6.87 -29.93 -3.33
C VAL A 87 -5.92 -29.12 -2.44
N PHE A 88 -4.70 -28.90 -2.91
CA PHE A 88 -3.74 -27.96 -2.34
C PHE A 88 -3.66 -26.73 -3.22
N SER A 89 -3.77 -25.56 -2.59
CA SER A 89 -3.61 -24.28 -3.24
C SER A 89 -2.52 -23.47 -2.54
N THR A 90 -1.62 -22.90 -3.31
CA THR A 90 -0.57 -22.01 -2.81
C THR A 90 -0.59 -20.74 -3.65
N ASP A 91 -0.64 -19.59 -3.01
CA ASP A 91 -0.58 -18.29 -3.66
C ASP A 91 0.54 -17.44 -3.06
N VAL A 92 1.31 -16.82 -3.92
CA VAL A 92 2.29 -15.79 -3.57
C VAL A 92 1.86 -14.50 -4.25
N ALA A 93 1.68 -13.44 -3.49
CA ALA A 93 1.36 -12.13 -3.99
C ALA A 93 2.35 -11.09 -3.47
N TYR A 94 2.94 -10.34 -4.37
CA TYR A 94 3.85 -9.25 -4.07
C TYR A 94 3.29 -7.93 -4.59
N SER A 95 3.31 -6.92 -3.74
CA SER A 95 2.95 -5.55 -4.11
C SER A 95 4.08 -4.60 -3.73
N LYS A 96 4.35 -3.62 -4.58
CA LYS A 96 5.38 -2.61 -4.39
C LYS A 96 4.83 -1.24 -4.77
N ASP A 97 5.00 -0.27 -3.89
CA ASP A 97 4.71 1.11 -4.23
C ASP A 97 5.69 1.61 -5.29
N VAL A 98 5.14 2.07 -6.40
CA VAL A 98 5.87 2.81 -7.44
C VAL A 98 5.78 4.30 -7.18
N LYS A 99 4.59 4.74 -6.78
CA LYS A 99 4.25 6.12 -6.41
C LYS A 99 3.30 6.08 -5.20
N GLY A 100 3.76 5.50 -4.09
CA GLY A 100 3.01 5.52 -2.83
C GLY A 100 2.79 6.95 -2.37
N MET A 101 1.67 7.21 -1.72
CA MET A 101 1.40 8.52 -1.17
C MET A 101 2.11 8.71 0.16
N MET A 102 2.64 9.89 0.38
CA MET A 102 3.27 10.29 1.63
C MET A 102 2.95 11.75 1.92
N VAL A 103 2.69 12.05 3.18
CA VAL A 103 2.60 13.41 3.69
C VAL A 103 3.91 13.76 4.39
N ARG A 104 4.43 14.94 4.15
CA ARG A 104 5.57 15.49 4.88
C ARG A 104 5.20 16.81 5.50
N ASN A 105 5.56 16.99 6.76
CA ASN A 105 5.54 18.32 7.37
C ASN A 105 6.88 19.01 7.09
N TYR A 106 6.87 19.99 6.19
CA TYR A 106 8.08 20.72 5.81
C TYR A 106 8.61 21.67 6.91
N LYS A 107 7.82 21.86 7.95
CA LYS A 107 8.24 22.66 9.11
C LYS A 107 9.06 21.87 10.12
N LEU A 108 8.99 20.54 10.09
CA LEU A 108 9.86 19.70 10.89
C LEU A 108 11.29 19.79 10.35
N GLY A 109 12.19 20.30 11.18
CA GLY A 109 13.61 20.34 10.89
C GLY A 109 14.25 18.94 10.91
N THR A 110 15.57 18.88 11.00
CA THR A 110 16.28 17.62 11.21
C THR A 110 15.96 17.05 12.60
N PRO A 111 15.74 15.73 12.70
CA PRO A 111 15.55 15.10 14.00
C PRO A 111 16.73 15.41 14.93
N THR A 112 16.43 15.71 16.18
CA THR A 112 17.45 15.98 17.21
C THR A 112 17.82 14.74 18.02
N GLY A 113 17.05 13.65 17.84
CA GLY A 113 17.27 12.39 18.51
C GLY A 113 16.19 11.37 18.16
N THR A 114 16.21 10.24 18.86
CA THR A 114 15.18 9.22 18.79
C THR A 114 14.63 8.94 20.18
N LEU A 115 13.33 8.69 20.26
CA LEU A 115 12.70 8.29 21.50
C LEU A 115 13.27 6.94 21.95
N ASN A 116 13.56 6.78 23.24
CA ASN A 116 14.10 5.57 23.82
C ASN A 116 15.31 5.00 23.04
N SER A 117 16.37 5.81 22.87
CA SER A 117 17.59 5.42 22.19
C SER A 117 18.14 4.09 22.75
N GLY A 118 17.94 2.99 22.01
CA GLY A 118 18.49 1.68 22.35
C GLY A 118 17.47 0.55 22.43
N THR A 119 16.23 0.76 22.86
CA THR A 119 15.22 -0.30 23.00
C THR A 119 13.82 0.22 22.68
N GLY A 120 13.08 -0.51 21.85
CA GLY A 120 11.64 -0.27 21.60
C GLY A 120 11.37 0.82 20.57
N ASP A 121 10.72 1.88 20.97
CA ASP A 121 10.25 2.95 20.09
C ASP A 121 11.41 3.84 19.61
N ARG A 122 11.67 3.83 18.29
CA ARG A 122 12.73 4.60 17.64
C ARG A 122 12.20 5.79 16.83
N ARG A 123 11.01 6.29 17.17
CA ARG A 123 10.50 7.49 16.49
C ARG A 123 11.43 8.67 16.69
N ASN A 124 11.57 9.47 15.64
CA ASN A 124 12.36 10.67 15.67
C ASN A 124 11.76 11.70 16.63
N ILE A 125 12.64 12.40 17.38
CA ILE A 125 12.26 13.55 18.20
C ILE A 125 12.65 14.81 17.41
N TYR A 126 11.70 15.74 17.35
CA TYR A 126 11.90 17.06 16.77
C TYR A 126 11.72 18.09 17.88
N LEU A 127 12.66 19.05 17.98
CA LEU A 127 12.47 20.19 18.88
C LEU A 127 11.52 21.18 18.19
N ASP A 128 10.46 21.54 18.89
CA ASP A 128 9.60 22.66 18.50
C ASP A 128 10.33 23.98 18.80
N THR A 129 11.24 24.33 17.92
CA THR A 129 12.03 25.58 18.05
C THR A 129 11.36 26.75 17.37
N ASP A 130 10.26 26.49 16.65
CA ASP A 130 9.67 27.49 15.78
C ASP A 130 8.31 27.96 16.32
N LYS A 131 8.30 29.17 16.85
CA LYS A 131 7.09 29.88 17.28
C LYS A 131 6.30 30.51 16.12
N GLY A 132 6.66 30.18 14.89
CA GLY A 132 5.99 30.72 13.70
C GLY A 132 4.64 30.04 13.40
N PRO A 133 3.84 30.63 12.51
CA PRO A 133 2.54 30.10 12.16
C PRO A 133 2.67 28.75 11.45
N ASP A 134 1.82 27.86 11.84
CA ASP A 134 1.22 26.76 11.10
C ASP A 134 2.12 25.77 10.35
N ASN A 135 1.89 24.50 10.62
CA ASN A 135 2.51 23.38 9.92
C ASN A 135 2.19 23.39 8.42
N ALA A 136 3.18 23.08 7.59
CA ALA A 136 3.02 22.93 6.14
C ALA A 136 3.08 21.47 5.74
N TYR A 137 1.92 20.87 5.49
CA TYR A 137 1.81 19.48 5.05
C TYR A 137 1.86 19.40 3.53
N VAL A 138 2.82 18.65 3.01
CA VAL A 138 3.06 18.51 1.58
C VAL A 138 2.78 17.08 1.15
N PHE A 139 1.88 16.93 0.19
CA PHE A 139 1.60 15.65 -0.47
C PHE A 139 2.71 15.33 -1.45
N THR A 140 3.41 14.24 -1.23
CA THR A 140 4.53 13.78 -2.04
C THR A 140 4.44 12.28 -2.31
N ASN A 141 5.32 11.75 -3.12
CA ASN A 141 5.36 10.33 -3.43
C ASN A 141 6.56 9.63 -2.79
N THR A 142 6.40 8.35 -2.52
CA THR A 142 7.44 7.46 -2.03
C THR A 142 7.37 6.11 -2.72
N SER A 143 8.46 5.36 -2.68
CA SER A 143 8.51 3.97 -3.17
C SER A 143 8.92 2.99 -2.06
N VAL A 144 8.76 3.38 -0.81
CA VAL A 144 9.21 2.56 0.34
C VAL A 144 8.28 1.40 0.62
N GLY A 145 6.97 1.59 0.42
CA GLY A 145 5.95 0.57 0.73
C GLY A 145 6.08 -0.70 -0.10
N TYR A 146 5.90 -1.84 0.54
CA TYR A 146 5.78 -3.14 -0.12
C TYR A 146 4.96 -4.11 0.75
N GLN A 147 4.42 -5.13 0.10
CA GLN A 147 3.70 -6.20 0.76
C GLN A 147 4.05 -7.52 0.07
N LEU A 148 4.37 -8.53 0.86
CA LEU A 148 4.50 -9.93 0.44
C LEU A 148 3.47 -10.74 1.22
N ASN A 149 2.62 -11.44 0.50
CA ASN A 149 1.64 -12.36 1.04
C ASN A 149 1.91 -13.76 0.48
N ILE A 150 1.99 -14.76 1.34
CA ILE A 150 2.10 -16.17 0.95
C ILE A 150 0.99 -16.91 1.68
N SER A 151 0.12 -17.58 0.92
CA SER A 151 -0.97 -18.37 1.46
C SER A 151 -0.90 -19.83 1.01
N PHE A 152 -1.22 -20.72 1.94
CA PHE A 152 -1.34 -22.14 1.72
C PHE A 152 -2.73 -22.56 2.14
N GLN A 153 -3.38 -23.39 1.34
CA GLN A 153 -4.69 -23.93 1.64
C GLN A 153 -4.74 -25.41 1.25
N ALA A 154 -5.32 -26.21 2.11
CA ALA A 154 -5.65 -27.61 1.84
C ALA A 154 -7.14 -27.81 2.02
N GLN A 155 -7.77 -28.48 1.08
CA GLN A 155 -9.21 -28.78 1.09
C GLN A 155 -9.39 -30.28 0.83
N GLN A 156 -10.31 -30.90 1.56
CA GLN A 156 -10.65 -32.31 1.41
C GLN A 156 -12.15 -32.49 1.34
N TYR A 157 -12.62 -33.11 0.27
CA TYR A 157 -13.99 -33.57 0.12
C TYR A 157 -14.07 -35.09 0.34
N PHE A 158 -14.80 -35.51 1.35
CA PHE A 158 -15.00 -36.92 1.67
C PHE A 158 -16.30 -37.44 1.03
N GLN A 159 -16.32 -38.73 0.68
CA GLN A 159 -17.47 -39.35 0.06
C GLN A 159 -18.72 -39.36 0.96
N ASN A 160 -18.55 -39.29 2.27
CA ASN A 160 -19.65 -39.23 3.25
C ASN A 160 -20.27 -37.83 3.40
N GLY A 161 -19.86 -36.86 2.56
CA GLY A 161 -20.37 -35.49 2.60
C GLY A 161 -19.61 -34.56 3.55
N LEU A 162 -18.61 -35.06 4.27
CA LEU A 162 -17.77 -34.19 5.10
C LEU A 162 -16.83 -33.36 4.21
N TYR A 163 -16.72 -32.07 4.50
CA TYR A 163 -15.75 -31.15 3.92
C TYR A 163 -14.86 -30.57 5.01
N LEU A 164 -13.55 -30.66 4.81
CA LEU A 164 -12.56 -30.04 5.68
C LEU A 164 -11.70 -29.05 4.87
N MET A 165 -11.37 -27.94 5.50
CA MET A 165 -10.46 -26.94 4.95
C MET A 165 -9.52 -26.44 6.03
N ALA A 166 -8.24 -26.34 5.70
CA ALA A 166 -7.22 -25.69 6.52
C ALA A 166 -6.44 -24.70 5.67
N GLY A 167 -6.09 -23.57 6.25
CA GLY A 167 -5.31 -22.54 5.57
C GLY A 167 -4.33 -21.86 6.51
N TYR A 168 -3.21 -21.45 5.93
CA TYR A 168 -2.20 -20.63 6.60
C TYR A 168 -1.82 -19.46 5.72
N ASN A 169 -1.70 -18.28 6.30
CA ASN A 169 -1.29 -17.08 5.61
C ASN A 169 -0.11 -16.42 6.32
N PHE A 170 0.91 -16.07 5.55
CA PHE A 170 2.08 -15.31 6.00
C PHE A 170 2.12 -13.97 5.28
N LEU A 171 2.18 -12.89 6.06
CA LEU A 171 2.17 -11.52 5.54
C LEU A 171 3.36 -10.74 6.08
N ILE A 172 4.12 -10.13 5.17
CA ILE A 172 5.05 -9.06 5.49
C ILE A 172 4.54 -7.80 4.78
N ALA A 173 4.35 -6.73 5.53
CA ALA A 173 3.95 -5.45 4.98
C ALA A 173 4.79 -4.33 5.58
N LYS A 174 5.17 -3.38 4.74
CA LYS A 174 5.83 -2.14 5.13
C LYS A 174 5.20 -0.98 4.38
N ASP A 175 4.81 0.04 5.11
CA ASP A 175 4.22 1.25 4.56
C ASP A 175 5.05 2.49 4.97
N ALA A 176 4.89 3.56 4.22
CA ALA A 176 5.54 4.83 4.50
C ALA A 176 4.76 5.67 5.51
N SER A 177 3.44 5.56 5.50
CA SER A 177 2.56 6.26 6.43
C SER A 177 1.20 5.56 6.51
N SER A 178 0.57 5.65 7.68
CA SER A 178 -0.80 5.17 7.87
C SER A 178 -1.78 6.21 7.31
N ILE A 179 -2.42 5.88 6.17
CA ILE A 179 -3.34 6.79 5.48
C ILE A 179 -4.77 6.52 5.94
N SER A 180 -5.03 6.65 7.23
CA SER A 180 -6.37 6.43 7.80
C SER A 180 -7.03 7.69 8.36
N ALA A 181 -6.36 8.83 8.26
CA ALA A 181 -6.80 10.06 8.88
C ALA A 181 -7.70 10.91 7.97
N GLU A 182 -8.66 11.60 8.55
CA GLU A 182 -9.55 12.51 7.83
C GLU A 182 -8.85 13.79 7.39
N ILE A 183 -7.84 14.23 8.15
CA ILE A 183 -7.02 15.41 7.83
C ILE A 183 -5.55 15.02 7.74
N SER A 184 -4.80 15.75 6.93
CA SER A 184 -3.40 15.43 6.64
C SER A 184 -2.47 15.54 7.85
N SER A 185 -2.82 16.35 8.85
CA SER A 185 -2.07 16.48 10.09
C SER A 185 -2.07 15.20 10.92
N ASP A 186 -3.15 14.42 10.87
CA ASP A 186 -3.31 13.20 11.67
C ASP A 186 -2.63 11.98 11.01
N ALA A 187 -2.22 12.14 9.74
CA ALA A 187 -1.50 11.11 9.00
C ALA A 187 0.03 11.19 9.18
N PHE A 188 0.48 12.14 9.99
CA PHE A 188 1.90 12.45 10.16
C PHE A 188 2.49 11.93 11.48
#